data_78b4d34550513e22446016e72870f071
#
_entry.id   78b4d34550513e22446016e72870f071
#
_cell.length_a   1.000
_cell.length_b   1.000
_cell.length_c   1.000
_cell.angle_alpha   90.00
_cell.angle_beta   90.00
_cell.angle_gamma   90.00
#
_symmetry.space_group_name_H-M   'P 1'
#
loop_
_entity.id
_entity.type
_entity.pdbx_description
1 polymer ?
#
loop_
_entity_poly.entity_id
_entity_poly.type
_entity_poly.pdbx_seq_one_letter_code
_entity_poly.pdbx_strand_id
1 'polypeptide(L)'
;MTTAPLKMVLVGGLPGSGKTYFGARIAGRVGVFVDKDVVSHGFTEALLKKFGQPPSDRESPEYLEKVRPLEYQAIRAVAIKNLEVGHSVVCSAPYIKEFHDNAWVYHSRIDAERHGAECFFVWMNADEEMLHTRIRNRNAHRDTWKLQHWETWYASAPKEPPLNISDLIVMDNTSGAHSDMQQQIVDFLLRIQSRGAYG
;
A
#
# COMPACT_ATOMS: atom_id res chain seq x y z
N MET A 1 -11.48 -31.65 -1.71
CA MET A 1 -10.94 -30.62 -2.64
C MET A 1 -10.36 -29.55 -1.77
N THR A 2 -9.04 -29.43 -1.71
CA THR A 2 -8.37 -28.32 -1.03
C THR A 2 -8.60 -27.05 -1.86
N THR A 3 -9.37 -26.14 -1.33
CA THR A 3 -9.53 -24.79 -1.94
C THR A 3 -8.16 -24.10 -1.86
N ALA A 4 -7.77 -23.40 -2.95
CA ALA A 4 -6.56 -22.61 -2.93
C ALA A 4 -6.56 -21.62 -1.73
N PRO A 5 -5.42 -21.39 -1.06
CA PRO A 5 -5.36 -20.52 0.09
C PRO A 5 -5.81 -19.09 -0.27
N LEU A 6 -6.44 -18.42 0.68
CA LEU A 6 -6.75 -16.99 0.55
C LEU A 6 -5.45 -16.18 0.40
N LYS A 7 -5.57 -14.98 -0.10
CA LYS A 7 -4.42 -14.09 -0.30
C LYS A 7 -4.64 -12.75 0.37
N MET A 8 -3.65 -12.28 1.12
CA MET A 8 -3.54 -10.91 1.61
C MET A 8 -2.38 -10.25 0.88
N VAL A 9 -2.68 -9.34 -0.04
CA VAL A 9 -1.65 -8.60 -0.81
C VAL A 9 -1.57 -7.18 -0.27
N LEU A 10 -0.41 -6.81 0.26
CA LEU A 10 -0.12 -5.48 0.80
C LEU A 10 0.73 -4.71 -0.20
N VAL A 11 0.19 -3.64 -0.77
CA VAL A 11 0.85 -2.85 -1.83
C VAL A 11 1.33 -1.53 -1.25
N GLY A 12 2.65 -1.40 -1.10
CA GLY A 12 3.37 -0.24 -0.56
C GLY A 12 4.11 0.58 -1.60
N GLY A 13 4.69 1.71 -1.18
CA GLY A 13 5.49 2.61 -2.00
C GLY A 13 5.13 4.08 -1.81
N LEU A 14 5.94 4.98 -2.36
CA LEU A 14 5.74 6.42 -2.21
C LEU A 14 4.42 6.92 -2.82
N PRO A 15 3.87 8.06 -2.36
CA PRO A 15 2.79 8.74 -3.06
C PRO A 15 3.11 8.93 -4.55
N GLY A 16 2.16 8.63 -5.44
CA GLY A 16 2.38 8.72 -6.89
C GLY A 16 3.03 7.49 -7.54
N SER A 17 3.51 6.48 -6.78
CA SER A 17 4.21 5.31 -7.34
C SER A 17 3.31 4.34 -8.15
N GLY A 18 1.98 4.49 -8.13
CA GLY A 18 1.07 3.64 -8.90
C GLY A 18 0.39 2.52 -8.11
N LYS A 19 0.48 2.51 -6.78
CA LYS A 19 -0.15 1.50 -5.90
C LYS A 19 -1.62 1.23 -6.19
N THR A 20 -2.42 2.29 -6.25
CA THR A 20 -3.86 2.19 -6.50
C THR A 20 -4.15 1.61 -7.89
N TYR A 21 -3.37 1.99 -8.90
CA TYR A 21 -3.49 1.43 -10.26
C TYR A 21 -3.20 -0.07 -10.26
N PHE A 22 -2.05 -0.47 -9.71
CA PHE A 22 -1.66 -1.88 -9.61
C PHE A 22 -2.67 -2.67 -8.78
N GLY A 23 -2.97 -2.22 -7.56
CA GLY A 23 -3.90 -2.90 -6.64
C GLY A 23 -5.29 -3.10 -7.25
N ALA A 24 -5.86 -2.09 -7.87
CA ALA A 24 -7.17 -2.20 -8.53
C ALA A 24 -7.16 -3.19 -9.71
N ARG A 25 -6.05 -3.26 -10.49
CA ARG A 25 -5.92 -4.18 -11.62
C ARG A 25 -5.82 -5.64 -11.19
N ILE A 26 -5.10 -5.93 -10.12
CA ILE A 26 -4.99 -7.33 -9.62
C ILE A 26 -6.23 -7.76 -8.83
N ALA A 27 -6.96 -6.82 -8.22
CA ALA A 27 -8.09 -7.14 -7.35
C ALA A 27 -9.18 -7.94 -8.05
N GLY A 28 -9.44 -7.67 -9.33
CA GLY A 28 -10.42 -8.44 -10.12
C GLY A 28 -10.08 -9.94 -10.29
N ARG A 29 -8.86 -10.35 -9.99
CA ARG A 29 -8.36 -11.74 -10.04
C ARG A 29 -8.01 -12.30 -8.67
N VAL A 30 -7.69 -11.44 -7.71
CA VAL A 30 -7.25 -11.82 -6.36
C VAL A 30 -8.42 -11.77 -5.37
N GLY A 31 -9.11 -10.63 -5.25
CA GLY A 31 -10.15 -10.44 -4.25
C GLY A 31 -10.51 -8.97 -4.02
N VAL A 32 -11.00 -8.65 -2.84
CA VAL A 32 -11.50 -7.30 -2.50
C VAL A 32 -10.37 -6.27 -2.50
N PHE A 33 -10.57 -5.13 -3.18
CA PHE A 33 -9.65 -4.00 -3.15
C PHE A 33 -9.97 -3.06 -1.99
N VAL A 34 -8.98 -2.78 -1.14
CA VAL A 34 -9.08 -1.88 0.01
C VAL A 34 -8.02 -0.80 -0.13
N ASP A 35 -8.43 0.42 -0.47
CA ASP A 35 -7.54 1.58 -0.53
C ASP A 35 -7.63 2.36 0.79
N LYS A 36 -6.47 2.59 1.43
CA LYS A 36 -6.39 3.29 2.73
C LYS A 36 -7.06 4.66 2.67
N ASP A 37 -6.82 5.39 1.60
CA ASP A 37 -7.32 6.75 1.48
C ASP A 37 -8.86 6.78 1.36
N VAL A 38 -9.45 5.77 0.71
CA VAL A 38 -10.92 5.62 0.63
C VAL A 38 -11.50 5.25 1.99
N VAL A 39 -10.88 4.30 2.69
CA VAL A 39 -11.35 3.84 4.02
C VAL A 39 -11.25 4.93 5.06
N SER A 40 -10.19 5.73 5.03
CA SER A 40 -9.87 6.66 6.13
C SER A 40 -10.29 8.11 5.88
N HIS A 41 -10.53 8.53 4.65
CA HIS A 41 -10.72 9.92 4.27
C HIS A 41 -11.63 10.72 5.21
N GLY A 42 -12.85 10.23 5.44
CA GLY A 42 -13.85 10.96 6.23
C GLY A 42 -13.45 11.17 7.69
N PHE A 43 -12.96 10.12 8.35
CA PHE A 43 -12.57 10.28 9.76
C PHE A 43 -11.22 11.01 9.91
N THR A 44 -10.31 10.89 8.94
CA THR A 44 -9.05 11.63 8.93
C THR A 44 -9.30 13.12 8.93
N GLU A 45 -10.15 13.63 8.02
CA GLU A 45 -10.49 15.05 7.96
C GLU A 45 -11.21 15.55 9.22
N ALA A 46 -12.13 14.74 9.76
CA ALA A 46 -12.86 15.07 10.98
C ALA A 46 -11.93 15.18 12.20
N LEU A 47 -10.97 14.24 12.34
CA LEU A 47 -9.98 14.25 13.42
C LEU A 47 -9.01 15.42 13.28
N LEU A 48 -8.48 15.68 12.09
CA LEU A 48 -7.59 16.81 11.84
C LEU A 48 -8.27 18.13 12.21
N LYS A 49 -9.52 18.33 11.78
CA LYS A 49 -10.31 19.49 12.16
C LYS A 49 -10.45 19.60 13.69
N LYS A 50 -10.71 18.49 14.39
CA LYS A 50 -10.80 18.45 15.85
C LYS A 50 -9.48 18.85 16.54
N PHE A 51 -8.34 18.53 15.93
CA PHE A 51 -7.01 18.91 16.41
C PHE A 51 -6.57 20.32 15.95
N GLY A 52 -7.43 21.08 15.27
CA GLY A 52 -7.11 22.42 14.76
C GLY A 52 -6.18 22.40 13.53
N GLN A 53 -6.07 21.27 12.86
CA GLN A 53 -5.23 21.11 11.68
C GLN A 53 -6.05 21.21 10.38
N PRO A 54 -5.44 21.67 9.28
CA PRO A 54 -6.08 21.63 7.96
C PRO A 54 -6.50 20.21 7.57
N PRO A 55 -7.64 20.01 6.90
CA PRO A 55 -8.07 18.68 6.43
C PRO A 55 -7.06 17.97 5.51
N SER A 56 -6.22 18.76 4.84
CA SER A 56 -5.16 18.28 3.95
C SER A 56 -3.86 17.91 4.65
N ASP A 57 -3.72 18.22 5.93
CA ASP A 57 -2.48 17.97 6.65
C ASP A 57 -2.11 16.48 6.69
N ARG A 58 -0.86 16.18 6.38
CA ARG A 58 -0.28 14.83 6.43
C ARG A 58 1.14 14.83 7.00
N GLU A 59 1.58 15.96 7.55
CA GLU A 59 2.97 16.16 7.97
C GLU A 59 3.10 16.58 9.43
N SER A 60 2.03 17.12 10.06
CA SER A 60 2.08 17.53 11.46
C SER A 60 2.26 16.36 12.44
N PRO A 61 2.80 16.63 13.63
CA PRO A 61 2.84 15.65 14.71
C PRO A 61 1.45 15.09 15.06
N GLU A 62 0.42 15.93 15.03
CA GLU A 62 -0.97 15.52 15.28
C GLU A 62 -1.43 14.45 14.27
N TYR A 63 -1.14 14.66 12.99
CA TYR A 63 -1.44 13.65 11.99
C TYR A 63 -0.60 12.39 12.19
N LEU A 64 0.72 12.54 12.28
CA LEU A 64 1.65 11.41 12.29
C LEU A 64 1.48 10.50 13.51
N GLU A 65 1.18 11.08 14.68
CA GLU A 65 1.11 10.36 15.95
C GLU A 65 -0.32 9.95 16.35
N LYS A 66 -1.34 10.77 16.02
CA LYS A 66 -2.71 10.58 16.51
C LYS A 66 -3.68 10.09 15.45
N VAL A 67 -3.51 10.49 14.19
CA VAL A 67 -4.47 10.17 13.11
C VAL A 67 -3.97 9.03 12.23
N ARG A 68 -2.73 9.11 11.76
CA ARG A 68 -2.13 8.11 10.87
C ARG A 68 -2.20 6.68 11.41
N PRO A 69 -1.92 6.38 12.69
CA PRO A 69 -2.07 5.03 13.22
C PRO A 69 -3.49 4.47 13.11
N LEU A 70 -4.52 5.32 13.26
CA LEU A 70 -5.92 4.92 13.13
C LEU A 70 -6.28 4.56 11.68
N GLU A 71 -5.71 5.26 10.71
CA GLU A 71 -5.88 4.91 9.29
C GLU A 71 -5.38 3.50 9.00
N TYR A 72 -4.20 3.12 9.53
CA TYR A 72 -3.61 1.79 9.34
C TYR A 72 -4.34 0.70 10.14
N GLN A 73 -4.86 1.04 11.32
CA GLN A 73 -5.75 0.14 12.07
C GLN A 73 -7.04 -0.14 11.31
N ALA A 74 -7.64 0.88 10.70
CA ALA A 74 -8.88 0.74 9.94
C ALA A 74 -8.69 -0.15 8.71
N ILE A 75 -7.66 0.09 7.88
CA ILE A 75 -7.40 -0.75 6.69
C ILE A 75 -7.09 -2.20 7.10
N ARG A 76 -6.32 -2.40 8.19
CA ARG A 76 -6.04 -3.74 8.71
C ARG A 76 -7.31 -4.45 9.19
N ALA A 77 -8.18 -3.76 9.92
CA ALA A 77 -9.45 -4.34 10.39
C ALA A 77 -10.35 -4.76 9.22
N VAL A 78 -10.46 -3.93 8.17
CA VAL A 78 -11.21 -4.25 6.95
C VAL A 78 -10.58 -5.45 6.23
N ALA A 79 -9.25 -5.52 6.13
CA ALA A 79 -8.54 -6.64 5.52
C ALA A 79 -8.83 -7.95 6.25
N ILE A 80 -8.66 -7.99 7.57
CA ILE A 80 -8.92 -9.16 8.41
C ILE A 80 -10.39 -9.60 8.27
N LYS A 81 -11.33 -8.65 8.32
CA LYS A 81 -12.74 -8.97 8.19
C LYS A 81 -13.10 -9.64 6.86
N ASN A 82 -12.46 -9.23 5.77
CA ASN A 82 -12.63 -9.90 4.48
C ASN A 82 -12.07 -11.33 4.49
N LEU A 83 -10.89 -11.54 5.08
CA LEU A 83 -10.32 -12.89 5.22
C LEU A 83 -11.22 -13.80 6.09
N GLU A 84 -11.75 -13.31 7.21
CA GLU A 84 -12.67 -14.05 8.09
C GLU A 84 -13.91 -14.55 7.35
N VAL A 85 -14.41 -13.79 6.39
CA VAL A 85 -15.59 -14.20 5.59
C VAL A 85 -15.23 -14.91 4.27
N GLY A 86 -13.95 -15.33 4.13
CA GLY A 86 -13.50 -16.16 3.02
C GLY A 86 -13.11 -15.40 1.76
N HIS A 87 -12.82 -14.11 1.84
CA HIS A 87 -12.39 -13.31 0.69
C HIS A 87 -10.92 -12.92 0.78
N SER A 88 -10.15 -13.19 -0.28
CA SER A 88 -8.83 -12.62 -0.46
C SER A 88 -8.90 -11.10 -0.56
N VAL A 89 -7.84 -10.40 -0.15
CA VAL A 89 -7.81 -8.94 -0.07
C VAL A 89 -6.54 -8.35 -0.66
N VAL A 90 -6.68 -7.21 -1.34
CA VAL A 90 -5.58 -6.37 -1.84
C VAL A 90 -5.66 -5.03 -1.15
N CYS A 91 -4.69 -4.71 -0.29
CA CYS A 91 -4.63 -3.47 0.48
C CYS A 91 -3.61 -2.51 -0.12
N SER A 92 -4.03 -1.29 -0.45
CA SER A 92 -3.18 -0.22 -0.96
C SER A 92 -3.00 0.87 0.09
N ALA A 93 -1.76 1.08 0.53
CA ALA A 93 -1.36 2.17 1.41
C ALA A 93 0.12 2.51 1.18
N PRO A 94 0.65 3.64 1.66
CA PRO A 94 2.09 3.89 1.56
C PRO A 94 2.95 2.80 2.19
N TYR A 95 2.59 2.28 3.36
CA TYR A 95 3.31 1.23 4.12
C TYR A 95 4.81 1.51 4.33
N ILE A 96 5.23 2.77 4.27
CA ILE A 96 6.65 3.13 4.31
C ILE A 96 7.30 2.72 5.63
N LYS A 97 6.73 3.16 6.77
CA LYS A 97 7.24 2.78 8.11
C LYS A 97 6.99 1.30 8.38
N GLU A 98 5.83 0.83 7.98
CA GLU A 98 5.32 -0.51 8.25
C GLU A 98 6.19 -1.59 7.61
N PHE A 99 6.60 -1.42 6.36
CA PHE A 99 7.44 -2.40 5.66
C PHE A 99 8.89 -2.40 6.17
N HIS A 100 9.36 -1.34 6.82
CA HIS A 100 10.67 -1.30 7.47
C HIS A 100 10.64 -1.81 8.93
N ASP A 101 9.45 -2.09 9.47
CA ASP A 101 9.28 -2.64 10.82
C ASP A 101 9.12 -4.16 10.77
N ASN A 102 10.15 -4.89 11.24
CA ASN A 102 10.13 -6.36 11.29
C ASN A 102 8.97 -6.92 12.10
N ALA A 103 8.61 -6.27 13.20
CA ALA A 103 7.50 -6.72 14.04
C ALA A 103 6.17 -6.57 13.29
N TRP A 104 5.98 -5.46 12.60
CA TRP A 104 4.78 -5.22 11.79
C TRP A 104 4.67 -6.24 10.63
N VAL A 105 5.77 -6.50 9.92
CA VAL A 105 5.83 -7.51 8.84
C VAL A 105 5.50 -8.90 9.38
N TYR A 106 6.10 -9.30 10.50
CA TYR A 106 5.82 -10.57 11.16
C TYR A 106 4.35 -10.69 11.55
N HIS A 107 3.78 -9.70 12.23
CA HIS A 107 2.38 -9.73 12.63
C HIS A 107 1.42 -9.76 11.45
N SER A 108 1.75 -9.10 10.33
CA SER A 108 0.94 -9.16 9.11
C SER A 108 0.89 -10.58 8.52
N ARG A 109 2.01 -11.32 8.57
CA ARG A 109 2.04 -12.74 8.17
C ARG A 109 1.18 -13.61 9.10
N ILE A 110 1.34 -13.44 10.40
CA ILE A 110 0.55 -14.18 11.41
C ILE A 110 -0.95 -13.89 11.26
N ASP A 111 -1.33 -12.66 11.00
CA ASP A 111 -2.73 -12.31 10.74
C ASP A 111 -3.29 -13.03 9.51
N ALA A 112 -2.53 -13.07 8.41
CA ALA A 112 -2.94 -13.79 7.22
C ALA A 112 -3.05 -15.32 7.50
N GLU A 113 -2.04 -15.90 8.11
CA GLU A 113 -1.97 -17.33 8.42
C GLU A 113 -3.14 -17.79 9.31
N ARG A 114 -3.50 -17.02 10.34
CA ARG A 114 -4.63 -17.29 11.23
C ARG A 114 -5.97 -17.40 10.49
N HIS A 115 -6.06 -16.81 9.31
CA HIS A 115 -7.27 -16.85 8.48
C HIS A 115 -7.10 -17.71 7.22
N GLY A 116 -6.06 -18.58 7.19
CA GLY A 116 -5.81 -19.47 6.06
C GLY A 116 -5.37 -18.74 4.80
N ALA A 117 -4.75 -17.58 4.93
CA ALA A 117 -4.29 -16.77 3.83
C ALA A 117 -2.76 -16.72 3.75
N GLU A 118 -2.24 -16.62 2.52
CA GLU A 118 -0.85 -16.25 2.25
C GLU A 118 -0.69 -14.73 2.21
N CYS A 119 0.37 -14.20 2.84
CA CYS A 119 0.68 -12.77 2.85
C CYS A 119 1.74 -12.44 1.80
N PHE A 120 1.44 -11.47 0.92
CA PHE A 120 2.35 -10.98 -0.10
C PHE A 120 2.62 -9.49 0.11
N PHE A 121 3.90 -9.12 0.08
CA PHE A 121 4.35 -7.74 0.16
C PHE A 121 4.80 -7.28 -1.22
N VAL A 122 4.25 -6.17 -1.68
CA VAL A 122 4.56 -5.57 -2.98
C VAL A 122 5.02 -4.14 -2.78
N TRP A 123 6.17 -3.78 -3.33
CA TRP A 123 6.69 -2.42 -3.35
C TRP A 123 6.61 -1.85 -4.75
N MET A 124 5.93 -0.72 -4.88
CA MET A 124 5.84 0.02 -6.14
C MET A 124 6.99 1.02 -6.22
N ASN A 125 7.99 0.70 -7.05
CA ASN A 125 9.12 1.58 -7.33
C ASN A 125 8.73 2.60 -8.42
N ALA A 126 9.18 3.85 -8.28
CA ALA A 126 9.00 4.89 -9.29
C ALA A 126 10.08 5.97 -9.11
N ASP A 127 10.54 6.56 -10.21
CA ASP A 127 11.51 7.65 -10.18
C ASP A 127 10.87 9.00 -9.80
N GLU A 128 11.74 9.97 -9.51
CA GLU A 128 11.33 11.29 -9.03
C GLU A 128 10.40 12.01 -10.01
N GLU A 129 10.76 12.01 -11.28
CA GLU A 129 10.00 12.69 -12.32
C GLU A 129 8.58 12.15 -12.44
N MET A 130 8.43 10.82 -12.41
CA MET A 130 7.16 10.14 -12.43
C MET A 130 6.31 10.46 -11.19
N LEU A 131 6.93 10.43 -10.00
CA LEU A 131 6.24 10.77 -8.75
C LEU A 131 5.74 12.21 -8.77
N HIS A 132 6.63 13.16 -9.10
CA HIS A 132 6.30 14.58 -9.15
C HIS A 132 5.17 14.88 -10.16
N THR A 133 5.30 14.35 -11.37
CA THR A 133 4.30 14.52 -12.41
C THR A 133 2.93 13.96 -12.02
N ARG A 134 2.90 12.76 -11.46
CA ARG A 134 1.64 12.11 -11.07
C ARG A 134 0.98 12.78 -9.86
N ILE A 135 1.77 13.20 -8.85
CA ILE A 135 1.25 13.93 -7.69
C ILE A 135 0.67 15.28 -8.13
N ARG A 136 1.37 16.01 -9.00
CA ARG A 136 0.89 17.28 -9.56
C ARG A 136 -0.39 17.08 -10.38
N ASN A 137 -0.43 16.09 -11.26
CA ASN A 137 -1.57 15.88 -12.17
C ASN A 137 -2.84 15.40 -11.42
N ARG A 138 -2.70 14.64 -10.34
CA ARG A 138 -3.88 14.23 -9.54
C ARG A 138 -4.50 15.38 -8.76
N ASN A 139 -3.76 16.49 -8.55
CA ASN A 139 -4.21 17.73 -7.92
C ASN A 139 -5.00 17.52 -6.61
N ALA A 140 -4.56 16.57 -5.78
CA ALA A 140 -5.22 16.28 -4.52
C ALA A 140 -4.78 17.26 -3.44
N HIS A 141 -5.73 17.83 -2.70
CA HIS A 141 -5.47 18.85 -1.68
C HIS A 141 -4.45 18.40 -0.61
N ARG A 142 -4.43 17.10 -0.26
CA ARG A 142 -3.45 16.50 0.67
C ARG A 142 -2.01 16.51 0.17
N ASP A 143 -1.76 16.83 -1.09
CA ASP A 143 -0.40 16.87 -1.67
C ASP A 143 0.16 18.29 -1.74
N THR A 144 -0.61 19.30 -1.39
CA THR A 144 -0.22 20.71 -1.51
C THR A 144 1.11 20.99 -0.83
N TRP A 145 1.27 20.54 0.42
CA TRP A 145 2.52 20.74 1.15
C TRP A 145 3.71 20.06 0.47
N LYS A 146 3.54 18.82 0.00
CA LYS A 146 4.61 18.07 -0.70
C LYS A 146 5.05 18.77 -1.99
N LEU A 147 4.11 19.29 -2.76
CA LEU A 147 4.42 20.03 -3.99
C LEU A 147 5.12 21.35 -3.71
N GLN A 148 4.76 22.05 -2.63
CA GLN A 148 5.41 23.29 -2.22
C GLN A 148 6.82 23.08 -1.64
N HIS A 149 7.11 21.88 -1.07
CA HIS A 149 8.37 21.53 -0.41
C HIS A 149 8.98 20.28 -1.05
N TRP A 150 8.89 20.16 -2.37
CA TRP A 150 9.21 18.91 -3.09
C TRP A 150 10.61 18.40 -2.81
N GLU A 151 11.62 19.24 -2.96
CA GLU A 151 13.03 18.85 -2.77
C GLU A 151 13.29 18.32 -1.36
N THR A 152 12.78 19.01 -0.34
CA THR A 152 12.92 18.60 1.06
C THR A 152 12.19 17.30 1.33
N TRP A 153 10.95 17.18 0.85
CA TRP A 153 10.16 15.96 1.01
C TRP A 153 10.81 14.78 0.31
N TYR A 154 11.19 14.95 -0.96
CA TYR A 154 11.77 13.87 -1.75
C TYR A 154 13.15 13.45 -1.22
N ALA A 155 13.98 14.38 -0.75
CA ALA A 155 15.27 14.07 -0.13
C ALA A 155 15.11 13.19 1.11
N SER A 156 14.07 13.42 1.93
CA SER A 156 13.80 12.67 3.16
C SER A 156 12.99 11.39 2.96
N ALA A 157 12.36 11.20 1.80
CA ALA A 157 11.52 10.04 1.54
C ALA A 157 12.37 8.76 1.37
N PRO A 158 11.99 7.63 2.01
CA PRO A 158 12.65 6.34 1.80
C PRO A 158 12.23 5.77 0.43
N LYS A 159 13.12 5.92 -0.53
CA LYS A 159 12.88 5.58 -1.95
C LYS A 159 13.13 4.11 -2.24
N GLU A 160 14.09 3.55 -1.52
CA GLU A 160 14.54 2.17 -1.74
C GLU A 160 13.55 1.16 -1.19
N PRO A 161 13.38 0.03 -1.86
CA PRO A 161 12.59 -1.08 -1.34
C PRO A 161 13.14 -1.55 0.01
N PRO A 162 12.28 -1.93 0.98
CA PRO A 162 12.71 -2.48 2.26
C PRO A 162 13.53 -3.77 2.08
N LEU A 163 14.70 -3.82 2.69
CA LEU A 163 15.62 -4.98 2.59
C LEU A 163 15.30 -6.09 3.60
N ASN A 164 14.49 -5.82 4.60
CA ASN A 164 14.12 -6.75 5.67
C ASN A 164 12.99 -7.72 5.29
N ILE A 165 12.43 -7.60 4.10
CA ILE A 165 11.39 -8.51 3.57
C ILE A 165 12.02 -9.33 2.45
N SER A 166 12.47 -10.54 2.76
CA SER A 166 13.23 -11.40 1.84
C SER A 166 12.47 -11.83 0.58
N ASP A 167 11.15 -11.90 0.64
CA ASP A 167 10.26 -12.26 -0.46
C ASP A 167 9.45 -11.07 -1.00
N LEU A 168 9.92 -9.85 -0.73
CA LEU A 168 9.34 -8.63 -1.29
C LEU A 168 9.29 -8.69 -2.81
N ILE A 169 8.14 -8.35 -3.36
CA ILE A 169 7.97 -8.27 -4.81
C ILE A 169 8.04 -6.79 -5.20
N VAL A 170 9.07 -6.44 -5.95
CA VAL A 170 9.24 -5.07 -6.45
C VAL A 170 8.62 -4.96 -7.83
N MET A 171 7.71 -3.99 -7.99
CA MET A 171 7.13 -3.59 -9.27
C MET A 171 7.86 -2.34 -9.77
N ASP A 172 8.49 -2.46 -10.91
CA ASP A 172 9.24 -1.36 -11.51
C ASP A 172 8.30 -0.47 -12.34
N ASN A 173 8.01 0.70 -11.81
CA ASN A 173 7.16 1.71 -12.45
C ASN A 173 7.96 3.00 -12.72
N THR A 174 9.27 2.85 -12.98
CA THR A 174 10.16 3.94 -13.41
C THR A 174 10.01 4.20 -14.91
N SER A 175 10.50 5.33 -15.37
CA SER A 175 10.54 5.68 -16.79
C SER A 175 11.44 4.74 -17.61
N GLY A 176 12.41 4.08 -16.96
CA GLY A 176 13.34 3.10 -17.56
C GLY A 176 12.97 1.64 -17.32
N ALA A 177 11.74 1.33 -16.91
CA ALA A 177 11.32 -0.03 -16.61
C ALA A 177 11.55 -0.99 -17.79
N HIS A 178 12.10 -2.17 -17.51
CA HIS A 178 12.38 -3.19 -18.54
C HIS A 178 11.11 -3.82 -19.14
N SER A 179 10.01 -3.80 -18.41
CA SER A 179 8.71 -4.28 -18.87
C SER A 179 7.61 -3.29 -18.48
N ASP A 180 6.57 -3.23 -19.29
CA ASP A 180 5.44 -2.39 -18.94
C ASP A 180 4.67 -2.95 -17.73
N MET A 181 3.87 -2.11 -17.09
CA MET A 181 3.10 -2.50 -15.90
C MET A 181 2.08 -3.61 -16.17
N GLN A 182 1.59 -3.74 -17.39
CA GLN A 182 0.63 -4.80 -17.75
C GLN A 182 1.31 -6.17 -17.70
N GLN A 183 2.52 -6.27 -18.26
CA GLN A 183 3.30 -7.51 -18.21
C GLN A 183 3.65 -7.86 -16.76
N GLN A 184 4.11 -6.89 -15.97
CA GLN A 184 4.42 -7.12 -14.56
C GLN A 184 3.21 -7.59 -13.74
N ILE A 185 2.00 -7.07 -14.04
CA ILE A 185 0.74 -7.55 -13.43
C ILE A 185 0.48 -9.02 -13.79
N VAL A 186 0.67 -9.41 -15.05
CA VAL A 186 0.49 -10.82 -15.48
C VAL A 186 1.47 -11.72 -14.74
N ASP A 187 2.75 -11.37 -14.71
CA ASP A 187 3.80 -12.14 -14.05
C ASP A 187 3.53 -12.27 -12.54
N PHE A 188 3.10 -11.20 -11.90
CA PHE A 188 2.67 -11.23 -10.50
C PHE A 188 1.53 -12.21 -10.25
N LEU A 189 0.47 -12.14 -11.07
CA LEU A 189 -0.70 -13.02 -10.92
C LEU A 189 -0.32 -14.50 -11.10
N LEU A 190 0.54 -14.81 -12.07
CA LEU A 190 1.06 -16.18 -12.25
C LEU A 190 1.88 -16.63 -11.04
N ARG A 191 2.75 -15.77 -10.52
CA ARG A 191 3.60 -16.05 -9.36
C ARG A 191 2.80 -16.39 -8.10
N ILE A 192 1.73 -15.64 -7.81
CA ILE A 192 0.91 -15.88 -6.62
C ILE A 192 -0.05 -17.07 -6.77
N GLN A 193 -0.34 -17.50 -8.00
CA GLN A 193 -1.12 -18.71 -8.25
C GLN A 193 -0.28 -19.97 -8.08
N SER A 194 0.98 -19.96 -8.52
CA SER A 194 1.87 -21.12 -8.46
C SER A 194 2.27 -21.50 -7.02
N ARG A 195 2.35 -20.55 -6.09
CA ARG A 195 2.65 -20.86 -4.67
C ARG A 195 1.58 -21.73 -4.01
N GLY A 196 0.32 -21.60 -4.39
CA GLY A 196 -0.78 -22.40 -3.85
C GLY A 196 -0.88 -23.84 -4.39
N ALA A 197 -0.03 -24.24 -5.35
CA ALA A 197 -0.08 -25.56 -6.00
C ALA A 197 0.90 -26.60 -5.40
N TYR A 198 1.75 -26.19 -4.46
CA TYR A 198 2.82 -27.05 -3.89
C TYR A 198 2.78 -27.14 -2.35
N GLY A 199 1.62 -26.87 -1.74
CA GLY A 199 1.41 -27.01 -0.29
C GLY A 199 0.51 -28.20 0.05
#